data_8446ab32fb1085e8fd5db0bd6f2a4913
#
_entry.id   8446ab32fb1085e8fd5db0bd6f2a4913
#
_cell.length_a   1.000
_cell.length_b   1.000
_cell.length_c   1.000
_cell.angle_alpha   90.00
_cell.angle_beta   90.00
_cell.angle_gamma   90.00
#
_symmetry.space_group_name_H-M   'P 1'
#
loop_
_entity.id
_entity.type
_entity.pdbx_description
1 polymer ?
#
loop_
_entity_poly.entity_id
_entity_poly.type
_entity_poly.pdbx_seq_one_letter_code
_entity_poly.pdbx_strand_id
1 'polypeptide(L)'
;MVDPEIRDIILRFVETLNKKGIHVEKAVLFGSYASGNFRPSSDLDLAIVSPDFGKDKFEEGKMLLQMAWRVDPRIEPIPISSKSYENDTWIPLIYEIKENGIEVIKGSMN
;
A
#
# COMPACT_ATOMS: atom_id res chain seq x y z
N MET A 1 -5.84 4.77 14.52
CA MET A 1 -4.95 3.67 14.89
C MET A 1 -5.36 2.40 14.18
N VAL A 2 -4.41 1.64 13.70
CA VAL A 2 -4.70 0.43 12.94
C VAL A 2 -4.79 -0.76 13.88
N ASP A 3 -5.82 -1.61 13.66
CA ASP A 3 -5.99 -2.84 14.41
C ASP A 3 -4.71 -3.67 14.30
N PRO A 4 -4.21 -4.25 15.42
CA PRO A 4 -2.97 -5.02 15.39
C PRO A 4 -2.97 -6.18 14.38
N GLU A 5 -4.12 -6.82 14.19
CA GLU A 5 -4.20 -7.91 13.22
C GLU A 5 -4.03 -7.39 11.79
N ILE A 6 -4.66 -6.26 11.48
CA ILE A 6 -4.55 -5.64 10.16
C ILE A 6 -3.12 -5.17 9.93
N ARG A 7 -2.52 -4.56 10.96
CA ARG A 7 -1.14 -4.12 10.86
C ARG A 7 -0.21 -5.30 10.58
N ASP A 8 -0.42 -6.42 11.26
CA ASP A 8 0.40 -7.60 11.05
C ASP A 8 0.29 -8.12 9.62
N ILE A 9 -0.91 -8.14 9.08
CA ILE A 9 -1.14 -8.57 7.70
C ILE A 9 -0.36 -7.69 6.74
N ILE A 10 -0.42 -6.37 6.94
CA ILE A 10 0.28 -5.43 6.08
C ILE A 10 1.79 -5.61 6.19
N LEU A 11 2.30 -5.80 7.41
CA LEU A 11 3.73 -5.99 7.60
C LEU A 11 4.21 -7.26 6.93
N ARG A 12 3.43 -8.34 6.99
CA ARG A 12 3.79 -9.58 6.31
C ARG A 12 3.83 -9.41 4.80
N PHE A 13 2.89 -8.63 4.26
CA PHE A 13 2.89 -8.35 2.84
C PHE A 13 4.12 -7.55 2.44
N VAL A 14 4.44 -6.51 3.20
CA VAL A 14 5.62 -5.68 2.93
C VAL A 14 6.89 -6.53 2.99
N GLU A 15 6.98 -7.41 3.97
CA GLU A 15 8.14 -8.29 4.08
C GLU A 15 8.27 -9.18 2.86
N THR A 16 7.15 -9.71 2.37
CA THR A 16 7.14 -10.53 1.18
C THR A 16 7.65 -9.75 -0.03
N LEU A 17 7.23 -8.49 -0.16
CA LEU A 17 7.70 -7.64 -1.25
C LEU A 17 9.19 -7.37 -1.16
N ASN A 18 9.67 -7.07 0.05
CA ASN A 18 11.09 -6.80 0.24
C ASN A 18 11.94 -8.02 -0.11
N LYS A 19 11.46 -9.20 0.22
CA LYS A 19 12.18 -10.44 -0.13
C LYS A 19 12.25 -10.68 -1.62
N LYS A 20 11.32 -10.10 -2.37
CA LYS A 20 11.34 -10.20 -3.83
C LYS A 20 12.16 -9.10 -4.47
N GLY A 21 12.80 -8.27 -3.67
CA GLY A 21 13.65 -7.20 -4.20
C GLY A 21 12.94 -5.89 -4.45
N ILE A 22 11.70 -5.74 -3.99
CA ILE A 22 10.98 -4.49 -4.13
C ILE A 22 11.21 -3.67 -2.88
N HIS A 23 11.79 -2.48 -3.06
CA HIS A 23 12.09 -1.61 -1.93
C HIS A 23 10.85 -0.80 -1.55
N VAL A 24 10.17 -1.19 -0.49
CA VAL A 24 8.96 -0.50 -0.05
C VAL A 24 9.34 0.65 0.86
N GLU A 25 9.07 1.87 0.39
CA GLU A 25 9.34 3.06 1.20
C GLU A 25 8.19 3.39 2.13
N LYS A 26 6.98 3.23 1.64
CA LYS A 26 5.78 3.49 2.45
C LYS A 26 4.71 2.48 2.10
N ALA A 27 3.93 2.13 3.09
CA ALA A 27 2.69 1.37 2.90
C ALA A 27 1.60 2.16 3.60
N VAL A 28 0.63 2.63 2.85
CA VAL A 28 -0.40 3.54 3.35
C VAL A 28 -1.77 2.91 3.18
N LEU A 29 -2.43 2.68 4.30
CA LEU A 29 -3.79 2.14 4.31
C LEU A 29 -4.76 3.29 4.06
N PHE A 30 -5.67 3.11 3.09
CA PHE A 30 -6.61 4.16 2.77
C PHE A 30 -8.00 3.55 2.55
N GLY A 31 -8.95 4.35 2.08
CA GLY A 31 -10.29 3.87 1.84
C GLY A 31 -11.06 3.66 3.13
N SER A 32 -11.92 2.65 3.18
CA SER A 32 -12.84 2.48 4.30
C SER A 32 -12.13 2.20 5.61
N TYR A 33 -11.02 1.49 5.60
CA TYR A 33 -10.29 1.22 6.84
C TYR A 33 -9.69 2.50 7.43
N ALA A 34 -9.22 3.39 6.57
CA ALA A 34 -8.64 4.65 7.07
C ALA A 34 -9.72 5.59 7.57
N SER A 35 -10.90 5.57 6.96
CA SER A 35 -11.98 6.48 7.33
C SER A 35 -12.81 5.96 8.51
N GLY A 36 -12.60 4.72 8.93
CA GLY A 36 -13.37 4.15 10.01
C GLY A 36 -14.70 3.54 9.60
N ASN A 37 -14.99 3.53 8.31
CA ASN A 37 -16.27 3.02 7.81
C ASN A 37 -16.16 1.60 7.30
N PHE A 38 -15.26 0.83 7.87
CA PHE A 38 -15.03 -0.53 7.41
C PHE A 38 -15.95 -1.54 8.09
N ARG A 39 -16.10 -2.68 7.42
CA ARG A 39 -16.78 -3.85 7.94
C ARG A 39 -15.78 -5.00 7.93
N PRO A 40 -16.07 -6.10 8.63
CA PRO A 40 -15.14 -7.24 8.64
C PRO A 40 -14.76 -7.75 7.26
N SER A 41 -15.67 -7.60 6.28
CA SER A 41 -15.41 -8.06 4.91
C SER A 41 -14.86 -6.96 4.01
N SER A 42 -14.55 -5.78 4.54
CA SER A 42 -14.03 -4.69 3.73
C SER A 42 -12.64 -5.02 3.21
N ASP A 43 -12.36 -4.54 1.98
CA ASP A 43 -11.03 -4.67 1.41
C ASP A 43 -10.03 -3.77 2.14
N LEU A 44 -8.78 -4.19 2.11
CA LEU A 44 -7.69 -3.40 2.66
C LEU A 44 -7.04 -2.64 1.51
N ASP A 45 -7.50 -1.42 1.27
CA ASP A 45 -6.93 -0.58 0.21
C ASP A 45 -5.56 -0.09 0.65
N LEU A 46 -4.53 -0.55 -0.02
CA LEU A 46 -3.17 -0.34 0.43
C LEU A 46 -2.30 0.22 -0.69
N ALA A 47 -1.76 1.42 -0.48
CA ALA A 47 -0.84 2.01 -1.44
C ALA A 47 0.58 1.60 -1.06
N ILE A 48 1.29 1.02 -2.04
CA ILE A 48 2.69 0.64 -1.85
C ILE A 48 3.53 1.64 -2.63
N VAL A 49 4.32 2.42 -1.91
CA VAL A 49 5.17 3.44 -2.52
C VAL A 49 6.59 2.91 -2.61
N SER A 50 7.14 2.91 -3.81
CA SER A 50 8.47 2.36 -4.04
C SER A 50 9.14 3.06 -5.22
N PRO A 51 10.48 3.28 -5.14
CA PRO A 51 11.20 3.82 -6.29
C PRO A 51 11.28 2.80 -7.43
N ASP A 52 10.95 1.54 -7.16
CA ASP A 52 10.98 0.49 -8.18
C ASP A 52 9.76 0.49 -9.08
N PHE A 53 8.74 1.26 -8.74
CA PHE A 53 7.50 1.34 -9.52
C PHE A 53 7.51 2.53 -10.47
N GLY A 54 6.57 2.51 -11.42
CA GLY A 54 6.37 3.61 -12.35
C GLY A 54 6.78 3.30 -13.76
N LYS A 55 7.26 2.07 -14.01
CA LYS A 55 7.69 1.67 -15.35
C LYS A 55 6.53 1.03 -16.12
N ASP A 56 5.80 0.14 -15.50
CA ASP A 56 4.67 -0.53 -16.11
C ASP A 56 3.62 -0.78 -15.04
N LYS A 57 2.71 0.19 -14.90
CA LYS A 57 1.73 0.15 -13.83
C LYS A 57 0.83 -1.08 -13.88
N PHE A 58 0.50 -1.53 -15.08
CA PHE A 58 -0.37 -2.70 -15.21
C PHE A 58 0.30 -3.95 -14.68
N GLU A 59 1.55 -4.20 -15.12
CA GLU A 59 2.27 -5.37 -14.66
C GLU A 59 2.61 -5.29 -13.18
N GLU A 60 2.95 -4.11 -12.71
CA GLU A 60 3.25 -3.90 -11.30
C GLU A 60 2.03 -4.17 -10.44
N GLY A 61 0.88 -3.66 -10.83
CA GLY A 61 -0.35 -3.91 -10.09
C GLY A 61 -0.75 -5.35 -10.08
N LYS A 62 -0.60 -6.02 -11.21
CA LYS A 62 -0.93 -7.44 -11.33
C LYS A 62 -0.03 -8.28 -10.43
N MET A 63 1.26 -7.99 -10.44
CA MET A 63 2.21 -8.70 -9.59
C MET A 63 1.88 -8.51 -8.11
N LEU A 64 1.62 -7.26 -7.72
CA LEU A 64 1.28 -6.97 -6.33
C LEU A 64 0.03 -7.72 -5.89
N LEU A 65 -0.98 -7.76 -6.73
CA LEU A 65 -2.22 -8.43 -6.40
C LEU A 65 -1.99 -9.93 -6.20
N GLN A 66 -1.21 -10.54 -7.08
CA GLN A 66 -0.91 -11.96 -6.97
C GLN A 66 -0.16 -12.26 -5.68
N MET A 67 0.78 -11.41 -5.31
CA MET A 67 1.54 -11.60 -4.08
C MET A 67 0.68 -11.36 -2.85
N ALA A 68 -0.21 -10.36 -2.93
CA ALA A 68 -1.09 -10.03 -1.82
C ALA A 68 -2.04 -11.18 -1.49
N TRP A 69 -2.56 -11.86 -2.51
CA TRP A 69 -3.49 -12.95 -2.29
C TRP A 69 -2.89 -14.09 -1.48
N ARG A 70 -1.59 -14.25 -1.53
CA ARG A 70 -0.91 -15.29 -0.77
C ARG A 70 -0.80 -14.93 0.71
N VAL A 71 -0.88 -13.65 1.02
CA VAL A 71 -0.83 -13.20 2.40
C VAL A 71 -2.23 -13.09 2.97
N ASP A 72 -3.10 -12.35 2.29
CA ASP A 72 -4.50 -12.19 2.71
C ASP A 72 -5.29 -11.65 1.52
N PRO A 73 -6.36 -12.36 1.13
CA PRO A 73 -7.11 -11.96 -0.08
C PRO A 73 -7.85 -10.64 0.05
N ARG A 74 -7.93 -10.06 1.24
CA ARG A 74 -8.57 -8.76 1.40
C ARG A 74 -7.67 -7.60 0.94
N ILE A 75 -6.38 -7.83 0.80
CA ILE A 75 -5.46 -6.75 0.41
C ILE A 75 -5.72 -6.36 -1.04
N GLU A 76 -5.96 -5.08 -1.25
CA GLU A 76 -6.07 -4.51 -2.60
C GLU A 76 -4.94 -3.52 -2.78
N PRO A 77 -3.79 -3.96 -3.26
CA PRO A 77 -2.62 -3.10 -3.35
C PRO A 77 -2.60 -2.31 -4.63
N ILE A 78 -2.10 -1.08 -4.54
CA ILE A 78 -1.83 -0.29 -5.74
C ILE A 78 -0.38 0.17 -5.69
N PRO A 79 0.33 0.13 -6.83
CA PRO A 79 1.71 0.59 -6.88
C PRO A 79 1.75 2.08 -7.15
N ILE A 80 2.58 2.79 -6.41
CA ILE A 80 2.80 4.21 -6.65
C ILE A 80 4.31 4.44 -6.59
N SER A 81 4.86 5.08 -7.62
CA SER A 81 6.28 5.38 -7.59
C SER A 81 6.55 6.43 -6.53
N SER A 82 7.73 6.36 -5.92
CA SER A 82 8.12 7.34 -4.91
C SER A 82 8.07 8.75 -5.48
N LYS A 83 8.50 8.91 -6.73
CA LYS A 83 8.51 10.19 -7.38
C LYS A 83 7.10 10.77 -7.53
N SER A 84 6.17 9.94 -7.99
CA SER A 84 4.78 10.36 -8.15
C SER A 84 4.15 10.71 -6.81
N TYR A 85 4.43 9.90 -5.81
CA TYR A 85 3.86 10.14 -4.50
C TYR A 85 4.29 11.49 -3.94
N GLU A 86 5.53 11.89 -4.21
CA GLU A 86 6.03 13.17 -3.73
C GLU A 86 5.58 14.34 -4.57
N ASN A 87 5.54 14.17 -5.89
CA ASN A 87 5.41 15.31 -6.79
C ASN A 87 4.04 15.45 -7.45
N ASP A 88 3.23 14.40 -7.46
CA ASP A 88 2.00 14.42 -8.25
C ASP A 88 0.74 14.49 -7.39
N THR A 89 0.74 15.39 -6.41
CA THR A 89 -0.43 15.55 -5.55
C THR A 89 -1.64 16.10 -6.27
N TRP A 90 -1.46 16.54 -7.53
CA TRP A 90 -2.57 16.95 -8.36
C TRP A 90 -3.43 15.75 -8.79
N ILE A 91 -2.90 14.53 -8.69
CA ILE A 91 -3.66 13.32 -8.98
C ILE A 91 -4.59 13.05 -7.81
N PRO A 92 -5.90 13.01 -8.03
CA PRO A 92 -6.86 12.91 -6.92
C PRO A 92 -6.60 11.74 -5.97
N LEU A 93 -6.24 10.58 -6.52
CA LEU A 93 -5.99 9.41 -5.67
C LEU A 93 -4.79 9.64 -4.74
N ILE A 94 -3.73 10.22 -5.27
CA ILE A 94 -2.54 10.47 -4.46
C ILE A 94 -2.84 11.50 -3.38
N TYR A 95 -3.58 12.54 -3.75
CA TYR A 95 -3.98 13.55 -2.78
C TYR A 95 -4.79 12.92 -1.65
N GLU A 96 -5.75 12.09 -2.01
CA GLU A 96 -6.60 11.42 -1.02
C GLU A 96 -5.79 10.55 -0.07
N ILE A 97 -4.86 9.78 -0.62
CA ILE A 97 -4.01 8.91 0.19
C ILE A 97 -3.17 9.72 1.17
N LYS A 98 -2.61 10.83 0.70
CA LYS A 98 -1.77 11.65 1.56
C LYS A 98 -2.56 12.34 2.66
N GLU A 99 -3.76 12.80 2.34
CA GLU A 99 -4.56 13.55 3.31
C GLU A 99 -5.23 12.63 4.33
N ASN A 100 -5.71 11.49 3.91
CA ASN A 100 -6.57 10.66 4.74
C ASN A 100 -6.02 9.27 5.02
N GLY A 101 -4.95 8.88 4.39
CA GLY A 101 -4.38 7.56 4.60
C GLY A 101 -3.63 7.44 5.91
N ILE A 102 -3.42 6.20 6.33
CA ILE A 102 -2.67 5.90 7.54
C ILE A 102 -1.40 5.18 7.13
N GLU A 103 -0.25 5.79 7.38
CA GLU A 103 1.03 5.17 7.06
C GLU A 103 1.32 4.06 8.07
N VAL A 104 1.38 2.83 7.56
CA VAL A 104 1.72 1.68 8.38
C VAL A 104 3.24 1.48 8.37
N ILE A 105 3.84 1.69 7.20
CA ILE A 105 5.30 1.67 7.04
C ILE A 105 5.70 3.03 6.51
N LYS A 106 6.67 3.68 7.17
CA LYS A 106 7.14 4.95 6.69
C LYS A 106 8.63 4.93 6.56
N GLY A 107 9.07 5.05 5.36
CA GLY A 107 10.46 5.17 5.09
C GLY A 107 11.27 4.01 5.53
N SER A 108 12.46 4.05 5.21
CA SER A 108 13.36 3.04 5.60
C SER A 108 14.24 3.61 6.61
N MET A 109 13.88 3.87 7.53
CA MET A 109 14.71 4.26 8.40
C MET A 109 15.21 3.46 9.12
N ASN A 110 15.56 3.03 9.12
CA ASN A 110 15.97 2.20 9.65
C ASN A 110 16.53 2.03 9.76
#